data_3484c3c49bee385465cd99d031d97e68
#
_entry.id   3484c3c49bee385465cd99d031d97e68
#
_cell.length_a   1.000
_cell.length_b   1.000
_cell.length_c   1.000
_cell.angle_alpha   90.00
_cell.angle_beta   90.00
_cell.angle_gamma   90.00
#
_symmetry.space_group_name_H-M   'P 1'
#
loop_
_entity.id
_entity.type
_entity.pdbx_description
1 polymer ?
#
loop_
_entity_poly.entity_id
_entity_poly.type
_entity_poly.pdbx_seq_one_letter_code
_entity_poly.pdbx_strand_id
1 'polypeptide(L)'
;AKEWGRYNVTVNCVAFGPIDTRLTQSYSDAPPTIDVGGREFKVGLSERQIEGLTASSPLGRTGKPEDAAGAVYLFCIPESNFVTGEVLTCSGGL
;
A
#
# COMPACT_ATOMS: atom_id res chain seq x y z
N ALA A 1 -18.20 2.46 -9.13
CA ALA A 1 -18.61 1.17 -9.69
C ALA A 1 -20.01 1.22 -10.30
N LYS A 2 -21.00 1.65 -9.54
CA LYS A 2 -22.41 1.62 -9.99
C LYS A 2 -22.71 2.49 -11.19
N GLU A 3 -22.07 3.68 -11.28
CA GLU A 3 -22.30 4.62 -12.38
C GLU A 3 -21.72 4.14 -13.71
N TRP A 4 -20.58 3.45 -13.66
CA TRP A 4 -19.83 3.07 -14.86
C TRP A 4 -20.02 1.60 -15.25
N GLY A 5 -20.71 0.83 -14.40
CA GLY A 5 -21.00 -0.56 -14.71
C GLY A 5 -21.72 -0.77 -16.04
N ARG A 6 -22.63 0.15 -16.39
CA ARG A 6 -23.36 0.12 -17.66
C ARG A 6 -22.45 0.26 -18.90
N TYR A 7 -21.24 0.76 -18.71
CA TYR A 7 -20.23 0.87 -19.76
C TYR A 7 -19.23 -0.27 -19.72
N ASN A 8 -19.50 -1.30 -18.90
CA ASN A 8 -18.61 -2.42 -18.67
C ASN A 8 -17.25 -2.02 -18.12
N VAL A 9 -17.27 -0.99 -17.26
CA VAL A 9 -16.08 -0.51 -16.56
C VAL A 9 -16.14 -0.94 -15.11
N THR A 10 -15.11 -1.65 -14.65
CA THR A 10 -14.96 -2.02 -13.24
C THR A 10 -14.20 -0.95 -12.48
N VAL A 11 -14.59 -0.71 -11.24
CA VAL A 11 -13.93 0.27 -10.35
C VAL A 11 -13.74 -0.39 -8.99
N ASN A 12 -12.51 -0.58 -8.60
CA ASN A 12 -12.14 -1.21 -7.33
C ASN A 12 -11.10 -0.36 -6.61
N CYS A 13 -10.86 -0.68 -5.36
CA CYS A 13 -9.91 0.01 -4.50
C CYS A 13 -8.93 -1.00 -3.92
N VAL A 14 -7.67 -0.61 -3.79
CA VAL A 14 -6.69 -1.38 -3.04
C VAL A 14 -6.26 -0.56 -1.83
N ALA A 15 -6.46 -1.10 -0.65
CA ALA A 15 -6.09 -0.47 0.61
C ALA A 15 -4.76 -1.09 1.08
N PHE A 16 -3.71 -0.29 1.11
CA PHE A 16 -2.38 -0.77 1.49
C PHE A 16 -2.16 -0.69 2.99
N GLY A 17 -1.55 -1.71 3.55
CA GLY A 17 -0.93 -1.68 4.87
C GLY A 17 0.51 -1.17 4.77
N PRO A 18 1.42 -1.64 5.64
CA PRO A 18 2.79 -1.16 5.65
C PRO A 18 3.57 -1.66 4.43
N ILE A 19 3.80 -0.78 3.48
CA ILE A 19 4.59 -1.03 2.27
C ILE A 19 5.90 -0.27 2.40
N ASP A 20 7.00 -0.95 2.13
CA ASP A 20 8.35 -0.39 2.23
C ASP A 20 8.62 0.59 1.09
N THR A 21 8.48 1.87 1.39
CA THR A 21 8.67 2.98 0.46
C THR A 21 9.48 4.08 1.16
N ARG A 22 9.71 5.20 0.46
CA ARG A 22 10.36 6.37 1.10
C ARG A 22 9.59 6.87 2.32
N LEU A 23 8.26 6.79 2.30
CA LEU A 23 7.43 7.24 3.43
C LEU A 23 7.59 6.34 4.66
N THR A 24 7.99 5.09 4.47
CA THR A 24 8.15 4.10 5.53
C THR A 24 9.61 3.67 5.71
N GLN A 25 10.55 4.38 5.08
CA GLN A 25 11.96 4.05 5.15
C GLN A 25 12.47 4.11 6.61
N SER A 26 13.21 3.07 7.00
CA SER A 26 13.81 3.01 8.32
C SER A 26 14.90 4.06 8.49
N TYR A 27 14.98 4.64 9.68
CA TYR A 27 16.06 5.53 10.08
C TYR A 27 16.50 5.23 11.51
N SER A 28 17.79 5.42 11.81
CA SER A 28 18.34 5.17 13.14
C SER A 28 18.51 6.45 13.97
N ASP A 29 18.94 7.57 13.38
CA ASP A 29 19.26 8.80 14.09
C ASP A 29 18.23 9.91 13.87
N ALA A 30 18.12 10.38 12.65
CA ALA A 30 17.20 11.45 12.28
C ALA A 30 16.33 11.02 11.11
N PRO A 31 15.02 11.35 11.13
CA PRO A 31 14.16 11.01 10.01
C PRO A 31 14.63 11.72 8.75
N PRO A 32 14.62 11.01 7.58
CA PRO A 32 14.86 11.67 6.31
C PRO A 32 13.75 12.69 6.03
N THR A 33 14.08 13.72 5.26
CA THR A 33 13.13 14.76 4.89
C THR A 33 12.87 14.76 3.40
N ILE A 34 11.70 15.21 3.00
CA ILE A 34 11.36 15.51 1.62
C ILE A 34 10.93 16.96 1.52
N ASP A 35 11.24 17.59 0.39
CA ASP A 35 10.81 18.96 0.10
C ASP A 35 9.53 18.92 -0.72
N VAL A 36 8.48 19.53 -0.19
CA VAL A 36 7.19 19.64 -0.87
C VAL A 36 6.74 21.08 -0.82
N GLY A 37 6.73 21.74 -1.95
CA GLY A 37 6.29 23.14 -2.06
C GLY A 37 7.13 24.11 -1.23
N GLY A 38 8.43 23.90 -1.12
CA GLY A 38 9.35 24.72 -0.33
C GLY A 38 9.34 24.43 1.16
N ARG A 39 8.64 23.40 1.60
CA ARG A 39 8.64 22.90 3.00
C ARG A 39 9.30 21.55 3.07
N GLU A 40 10.09 21.35 4.11
CA GLU A 40 10.68 20.04 4.42
C GLU A 40 9.74 19.27 5.34
N PHE A 41 9.44 18.03 4.96
CA PHE A 41 8.66 17.10 5.77
C PHE A 41 9.51 15.91 6.16
N LYS A 42 9.40 15.51 7.41
CA LYS A 42 10.03 14.30 7.90
C LYS A 42 9.25 13.09 7.40
N VAL A 43 9.95 12.11 6.82
CA VAL A 43 9.35 10.88 6.32
C VAL A 43 10.10 9.68 6.88
N GLY A 44 9.48 8.51 6.77
CA GLY A 44 10.05 7.27 7.22
C GLY A 44 9.58 6.86 8.61
N LEU A 45 10.01 5.68 9.02
CA LEU A 45 9.68 5.08 10.30
C LEU A 45 10.97 4.74 11.04
N SER A 46 10.94 4.83 12.37
CA SER A 46 12.04 4.33 13.17
C SER A 46 12.13 2.81 13.04
N GLU A 47 13.31 2.24 13.29
CA GLU A 47 13.49 0.79 13.31
C GLU A 47 12.51 0.10 14.25
N ARG A 48 12.24 0.72 15.41
CA ARG A 48 11.30 0.21 16.39
C ARG A 48 9.88 0.15 15.85
N GLN A 49 9.45 1.15 15.09
CA GLN A 49 8.13 1.15 14.45
C GLN A 49 8.03 0.06 13.39
N ILE A 50 9.07 -0.12 12.58
CA ILE A 50 9.12 -1.17 11.56
C ILE A 50 9.10 -2.56 12.19
N GLU A 51 9.87 -2.77 13.25
CA GLU A 51 9.85 -4.04 14.00
C GLU A 51 8.46 -4.34 14.56
N GLY A 52 7.78 -3.31 15.11
CA GLY A 52 6.43 -3.44 15.61
C GLY A 52 5.44 -3.83 14.53
N LEU A 53 5.51 -3.20 13.36
CA LEU A 53 4.66 -3.51 12.22
C LEU A 53 4.93 -4.93 11.70
N THR A 54 6.19 -5.30 11.60
CA THR A 54 6.59 -6.64 11.17
C THR A 54 6.10 -7.71 12.13
N ALA A 55 6.26 -7.47 13.45
CA ALA A 55 5.81 -8.42 14.46
C ALA A 55 4.28 -8.56 14.49
N SER A 56 3.55 -7.49 14.18
CA SER A 56 2.08 -7.51 14.15
C SER A 56 1.52 -8.14 12.87
N SER A 57 2.32 -8.22 11.82
CA SER A 57 1.86 -8.78 10.55
C SER A 57 1.81 -10.31 10.61
N PRO A 58 0.67 -10.93 10.33
CA PRO A 58 0.58 -12.39 10.24
C PRO A 58 1.58 -13.01 9.26
N LEU A 59 1.93 -12.32 8.17
CA LEU A 59 2.94 -12.81 7.24
C LEU A 59 4.38 -12.54 7.71
N GLY A 60 4.55 -11.84 8.84
CA GLY A 60 5.86 -11.65 9.46
C GLY A 60 6.78 -10.69 8.74
N ARG A 61 6.23 -9.81 7.89
CA ARG A 61 7.02 -8.85 7.12
C ARG A 61 6.19 -7.66 6.71
N THR A 62 6.86 -6.58 6.34
CA THR A 62 6.22 -5.48 5.59
C THR A 62 6.14 -5.88 4.11
N GLY A 63 5.25 -5.22 3.38
CA GLY A 63 5.14 -5.44 1.94
C GLY A 63 6.21 -4.66 1.18
N LYS A 64 6.50 -5.12 -0.02
CA LYS A 64 7.37 -4.42 -0.97
C LYS A 64 6.52 -3.69 -2.01
N PRO A 65 7.07 -2.70 -2.73
CA PRO A 65 6.35 -2.06 -3.83
C PRO A 65 5.78 -3.06 -4.84
N GLU A 66 6.48 -4.16 -5.10
CA GLU A 66 6.04 -5.23 -5.99
C GLU A 66 4.80 -5.94 -5.47
N ASP A 67 4.67 -6.09 -4.16
CA ASP A 67 3.48 -6.65 -3.53
C ASP A 67 2.27 -5.73 -3.75
N ALA A 68 2.47 -4.43 -3.61
CA ALA A 68 1.43 -3.43 -3.87
C ALA A 68 1.01 -3.44 -5.34
N ALA A 69 1.97 -3.47 -6.24
CA ALA A 69 1.72 -3.55 -7.69
C ALA A 69 0.96 -4.83 -8.05
N GLY A 70 1.30 -5.95 -7.42
CA GLY A 70 0.62 -7.23 -7.63
C GLY A 70 -0.85 -7.17 -7.21
N ALA A 71 -1.17 -6.51 -6.11
CA ALA A 71 -2.56 -6.34 -5.66
C ALA A 71 -3.38 -5.54 -6.68
N VAL A 72 -2.82 -4.47 -7.24
CA VAL A 72 -3.47 -3.69 -8.30
C VAL A 72 -3.63 -4.53 -9.57
N TYR A 73 -2.60 -5.29 -9.92
CA TYR A 73 -2.61 -6.15 -11.10
C TYR A 73 -3.76 -7.16 -11.08
N LEU A 74 -4.14 -7.68 -9.91
CA LEU A 74 -5.26 -8.62 -9.79
C LEU A 74 -6.58 -8.05 -10.33
N PHE A 75 -6.76 -6.75 -10.30
CA PHE A 75 -7.95 -6.10 -10.85
C PHE A 75 -7.82 -5.77 -12.35
N CYS A 76 -6.66 -5.99 -12.95
CA CYS A 76 -6.38 -5.66 -14.34
C CYS A 76 -6.46 -6.87 -15.27
N ILE A 77 -6.55 -8.07 -14.73
CA ILE A 77 -6.55 -9.31 -15.52
C ILE A 77 -7.98 -9.73 -15.86
N PRO A 78 -8.17 -10.50 -16.97
CA PRO A 78 -9.52 -10.92 -17.41
C PRO A 78 -10.29 -11.72 -16.38
N GLU A 79 -9.58 -12.48 -15.52
CA GLU A 79 -10.19 -13.29 -14.47
C GLU A 79 -10.95 -12.46 -13.44
N SER A 80 -10.68 -11.16 -13.35
CA SER A 80 -11.39 -10.24 -12.45
C SER A 80 -12.47 -9.40 -13.15
N ASN A 81 -12.86 -9.75 -14.37
CA ASN A 81 -13.82 -8.95 -15.14
C ASN A 81 -15.21 -8.84 -14.51
N PHE A 82 -15.55 -9.73 -13.59
CA PHE A 82 -16.84 -9.65 -12.87
C PHE A 82 -16.68 -9.07 -11.47
N VAL A 83 -15.50 -8.51 -11.14
CA VAL A 83 -15.22 -7.90 -9.83
C VAL A 83 -15.28 -6.38 -9.98
N THR A 84 -16.21 -5.75 -9.26
CA THR A 84 -16.35 -4.30 -9.24
C THR A 84 -16.95 -3.85 -7.90
N GLY A 85 -16.58 -2.66 -7.45
CA GLY A 85 -17.08 -2.11 -6.20
C GLY A 85 -16.42 -2.70 -4.97
N GLU A 86 -15.28 -3.37 -5.12
CA GLU A 86 -14.61 -4.06 -4.03
C GLU A 86 -13.42 -3.27 -3.47
N VAL A 87 -13.09 -3.54 -2.22
CA VAL A 87 -11.88 -3.06 -1.55
C VAL A 87 -11.03 -4.27 -1.20
N LEU A 88 -9.84 -4.34 -1.79
CA LEU A 88 -8.86 -5.38 -1.49
C LEU A 88 -7.82 -4.82 -0.53
N THR A 89 -7.71 -5.42 0.64
CA THR A 89 -6.68 -5.04 1.61
C THR A 89 -5.38 -5.79 1.31
N CYS A 90 -4.31 -5.04 1.09
CA CYS A 90 -2.98 -5.58 0.84
C CYS A 90 -2.08 -5.20 2.02
N SER A 91 -2.09 -6.02 3.07
CA SER A 91 -1.49 -5.66 4.37
C SER A 91 -0.72 -6.78 5.06
N GLY A 92 -0.60 -7.94 4.42
CA GLY A 92 0.01 -9.09 5.08
C GLY A 92 -0.84 -9.67 6.21
N GLY A 93 -2.12 -9.32 6.25
CA GLY A 93 -3.08 -9.83 7.24
C GLY A 93 -3.38 -8.88 8.41
N LEU A 94 -2.84 -7.68 8.35
CA LEU A 94 -3.13 -6.67 9.39
C LEU A 94 -4.58 -6.21 9.38
#